data_128ce9c10eed4d384fdb0430ceca0ac2
#
_entry.id   128ce9c10eed4d384fdb0430ceca0ac2
#
_cell.length_a   1.000
_cell.length_b   1.000
_cell.length_c   1.000
_cell.angle_alpha   90.00
_cell.angle_beta   90.00
_cell.angle_gamma   90.00
#
_symmetry.space_group_name_H-M   'P 1'
#
loop_
_entity.id
_entity.type
_entity.pdbx_description
1 polymer ?
#
loop_
_entity_poly.entity_id
_entity_poly.type
_entity_poly.pdbx_seq_one_letter_code
_entity_poly.pdbx_strand_id
1 'polypeptide(L)'
;LALSTAQWAQIARLGSWQMVRQNLNTFARHGVFELDGMAEAIAAKLRDPKAVAQSRVLPYQLLSAFKATGEGVPAVVRDALQDAMEAALANVSAFDGRVVVCPDVSGSMSSAVTGHRGSATSAVRCIDVAALVAAAVLRKNPASRSSKRW
;
A
#
# COMPACT_ATOMS: atom_id res chain seq x y z
N LEU A 1 -13.81 4.36 27.90
CA LEU A 1 -13.36 5.72 27.58
C LEU A 1 -13.00 5.75 26.09
N ALA A 2 -13.75 6.55 25.29
CA ALA A 2 -13.42 6.76 23.88
C ALA A 2 -12.31 7.84 23.80
N LEU A 3 -11.34 7.63 22.90
CA LEU A 3 -10.30 8.62 22.64
C LEU A 3 -10.89 9.83 21.90
N SER A 4 -10.44 11.03 22.25
CA SER A 4 -10.79 12.26 21.54
C SER A 4 -10.07 12.36 20.20
N THR A 5 -10.57 13.21 19.28
CA THR A 5 -9.91 13.53 18.00
C THR A 5 -8.47 13.98 18.19
N ALA A 6 -8.21 14.82 19.22
CA ALA A 6 -6.85 15.28 19.52
C ALA A 6 -5.92 14.14 19.95
N GLN A 7 -6.40 13.17 20.71
CA GLN A 7 -5.63 11.99 21.10
C GLN A 7 -5.35 11.09 19.88
N TRP A 8 -6.32 10.92 18.99
CA TRP A 8 -6.11 10.20 17.72
C TRP A 8 -5.09 10.91 16.82
N ALA A 9 -5.13 12.23 16.76
CA ALA A 9 -4.11 13.02 16.04
C ALA A 9 -2.70 12.84 16.61
N GLN A 10 -2.59 12.80 17.95
CA GLN A 10 -1.32 12.50 18.62
C GLN A 10 -0.81 11.10 18.27
N ILE A 11 -1.70 10.11 18.26
CA ILE A 11 -1.38 8.74 17.84
C ILE A 11 -0.89 8.71 16.39
N ALA A 12 -1.54 9.45 15.49
CA ALA A 12 -1.13 9.54 14.08
C ALA A 12 0.25 10.18 13.93
N ARG A 13 0.55 11.21 14.74
CA ARG A 13 1.87 11.89 14.72
C ARG A 13 2.99 11.01 15.24
N LEU A 14 2.78 10.34 16.39
CA LEU A 14 3.80 9.56 17.08
C LEU A 14 3.91 8.11 16.60
N GLY A 15 2.86 7.59 15.99
CA GLY A 15 2.79 6.20 15.55
C GLY A 15 3.82 5.87 14.48
N SER A 16 4.21 4.60 14.43
CA SER A 16 5.08 4.09 13.37
C SER A 16 4.45 4.26 12.00
N TRP A 17 5.29 4.32 10.95
CA TRP A 17 4.84 4.39 9.57
C TRP A 17 3.80 3.30 9.24
N GLN A 18 4.06 2.08 9.67
CA GLN A 18 3.19 0.92 9.43
C GLN A 18 1.83 1.08 10.12
N MET A 19 1.82 1.54 11.38
CA MET A 19 0.61 1.79 12.14
C MET A 19 -0.22 2.88 11.46
N VAL A 20 0.39 3.97 11.02
CA VAL A 20 -0.31 5.07 10.32
C VAL A 20 -0.96 4.56 9.04
N ARG A 21 -0.21 3.82 8.20
CA ARG A 21 -0.73 3.25 6.96
C ARG A 21 -1.96 2.35 7.18
N GLN A 22 -1.95 1.56 8.26
CA GLN A 22 -3.03 0.59 8.55
C GLN A 22 -4.27 1.25 9.15
N ASN A 23 -4.17 2.46 9.68
CA ASN A 23 -5.24 3.11 10.43
C ASN A 23 -5.86 4.34 9.74
N LEU A 24 -5.64 4.55 8.44
CA LEU A 24 -6.14 5.72 7.72
C LEU A 24 -7.67 5.89 7.84
N ASN A 25 -8.43 4.81 7.65
CA ASN A 25 -9.89 4.85 7.81
C ASN A 25 -10.31 5.09 9.26
N THR A 26 -9.53 4.64 10.24
CA THR A 26 -9.77 4.93 11.65
C THR A 26 -9.57 6.40 11.94
N PHE A 27 -8.51 7.00 11.42
CA PHE A 27 -8.25 8.44 11.54
C PHE A 27 -9.36 9.27 10.89
N ALA A 28 -9.85 8.87 9.71
CA ALA A 28 -10.99 9.50 9.06
C ALA A 28 -12.24 9.45 9.94
N ARG A 29 -12.60 8.28 10.47
CA ARG A 29 -13.77 8.12 11.34
C ARG A 29 -13.70 8.95 12.63
N HIS A 30 -12.51 9.25 13.12
CA HIS A 30 -12.30 10.04 14.32
C HIS A 30 -11.99 11.52 14.03
N GLY A 31 -12.23 12.00 12.80
CA GLY A 31 -12.11 13.40 12.43
C GLY A 31 -10.67 13.94 12.44
N VAL A 32 -9.65 13.06 12.40
CA VAL A 32 -8.24 13.49 12.45
C VAL A 32 -7.87 14.36 11.24
N PHE A 33 -8.42 14.08 10.08
CA PHE A 33 -8.16 14.85 8.86
C PHE A 33 -8.87 16.21 8.80
N GLU A 34 -9.81 16.47 9.72
CA GLU A 34 -10.46 17.76 9.88
C GLU A 34 -9.60 18.75 10.67
N LEU A 35 -8.58 18.25 11.37
CA LEU A 35 -7.62 19.08 12.08
C LEU A 35 -6.59 19.66 11.11
N ASP A 36 -6.34 20.96 11.25
CA ASP A 36 -5.46 21.70 10.39
C ASP A 36 -4.06 21.07 10.26
N GLY A 37 -3.59 20.92 9.04
CA GLY A 37 -2.27 20.35 8.70
C GLY A 37 -2.09 18.85 8.98
N MET A 38 -3.12 18.14 9.47
CA MET A 38 -2.98 16.72 9.79
C MET A 38 -2.94 15.83 8.55
N ALA A 39 -3.71 16.15 7.51
CA ALA A 39 -3.69 15.41 6.26
C ALA A 39 -2.30 15.49 5.61
N GLU A 40 -1.73 16.69 5.56
CA GLU A 40 -0.38 16.96 5.02
C GLU A 40 0.70 16.27 5.84
N ALA A 41 0.61 16.32 7.17
CA ALA A 41 1.58 15.65 8.05
C ALA A 41 1.57 14.13 7.87
N ILE A 42 0.39 13.52 7.75
CA ILE A 42 0.25 12.08 7.50
C ILE A 42 0.73 11.75 6.09
N ALA A 43 0.40 12.55 5.08
CA ALA A 43 0.85 12.36 3.71
C ALA A 43 2.39 12.45 3.63
N ALA A 44 3.01 13.45 4.26
CA ALA A 44 4.47 13.60 4.31
C ALA A 44 5.14 12.38 4.94
N LYS A 45 4.57 11.87 6.05
CA LYS A 45 5.06 10.66 6.70
C LYS A 45 4.97 9.43 5.80
N LEU A 46 3.86 9.25 5.08
CA LEU A 46 3.64 8.10 4.22
C LEU A 46 4.58 8.07 3.02
N ARG A 47 4.87 9.23 2.42
CA ARG A 47 5.75 9.34 1.23
C ARG A 47 7.24 9.42 1.55
N ASP A 48 7.64 9.45 2.83
CA ASP A 48 9.06 9.49 3.20
C ASP A 48 9.79 8.23 2.72
N PRO A 49 10.73 8.34 1.75
CA PRO A 49 11.38 7.18 1.16
C PRO A 49 12.20 6.39 2.17
N LYS A 50 12.75 7.06 3.20
CA LYS A 50 13.53 6.39 4.25
C LYS A 50 12.63 5.51 5.11
N ALA A 51 11.47 6.04 5.52
CA ALA A 51 10.50 5.30 6.30
C ALA A 51 9.91 4.12 5.50
N VAL A 52 9.62 4.31 4.21
CA VAL A 52 9.19 3.25 3.30
C VAL A 52 10.24 2.14 3.21
N ALA A 53 11.52 2.49 3.02
CA ALA A 53 12.61 1.51 2.95
C ALA A 53 12.77 0.74 4.27
N GLN A 54 12.76 1.45 5.41
CA GLN A 54 12.87 0.85 6.74
C GLN A 54 11.69 -0.08 7.08
N SER A 55 10.49 0.26 6.61
CA SER A 55 9.29 -0.55 6.83
C SER A 55 9.31 -1.87 6.07
N ARG A 56 10.17 -2.01 5.05
CA ARG A 56 10.24 -3.14 4.12
C ARG A 56 8.89 -3.48 3.46
N VAL A 57 8.01 -2.50 3.37
CA VAL A 57 6.71 -2.66 2.71
C VAL A 57 6.90 -2.98 1.23
N LEU A 58 6.09 -3.87 0.71
CA LEU A 58 6.08 -4.20 -0.71
C LEU A 58 4.97 -3.43 -1.44
N PRO A 59 5.14 -3.13 -2.74
CA PRO A 59 4.17 -2.34 -3.52
C PRO A 59 2.73 -2.85 -3.42
N TYR A 60 2.51 -4.16 -3.42
CA TYR A 60 1.16 -4.73 -3.35
C TYR A 60 0.44 -4.43 -2.02
N GLN A 61 1.18 -4.30 -0.91
CA GLN A 61 0.62 -3.97 0.39
C GLN A 61 0.12 -2.52 0.42
N LEU A 62 0.76 -1.65 -0.35
CA LEU A 62 0.34 -0.26 -0.52
C LEU A 62 -0.85 -0.14 -1.48
N LEU A 63 -0.90 -0.96 -2.54
CA LEU A 63 -2.08 -1.08 -3.39
C LEU A 63 -3.30 -1.51 -2.57
N SER A 64 -3.12 -2.49 -1.67
CA SER A 64 -4.19 -2.94 -0.77
C SER A 64 -4.66 -1.83 0.16
N ALA A 65 -3.71 -1.06 0.74
CA ALA A 65 -4.04 0.09 1.57
C ALA A 65 -4.78 1.17 0.78
N PHE A 66 -4.30 1.51 -0.43
CA PHE A 66 -4.93 2.49 -1.31
C PHE A 66 -6.37 2.11 -1.67
N LYS A 67 -6.59 0.87 -2.10
CA LYS A 67 -7.95 0.39 -2.44
C LYS A 67 -8.87 0.27 -1.23
N ALA A 68 -8.32 0.14 -0.04
CA ALA A 68 -9.08 0.08 1.21
C ALA A 68 -9.43 1.46 1.77
N THR A 69 -8.87 2.56 1.25
CA THR A 69 -9.21 3.90 1.72
C THR A 69 -10.64 4.25 1.37
N GLY A 70 -11.43 4.65 2.40
CA GLY A 70 -12.78 5.17 2.23
C GLY A 70 -12.81 6.63 1.78
N GLU A 71 -14.00 7.13 1.50
CA GLU A 71 -14.23 8.51 1.02
C GLU A 71 -13.74 9.59 2.01
N GLY A 72 -13.71 9.27 3.32
CA GLY A 72 -13.23 10.18 4.35
C GLY A 72 -11.70 10.37 4.39
N VAL A 73 -10.92 9.63 3.58
CA VAL A 73 -9.46 9.80 3.51
C VAL A 73 -9.14 10.83 2.42
N PRO A 74 -8.48 11.97 2.75
CA PRO A 74 -8.19 13.03 1.80
C PRO A 74 -7.34 12.59 0.61
N ALA A 75 -7.53 13.26 -0.54
CA ALA A 75 -6.79 12.96 -1.77
C ALA A 75 -5.27 13.02 -1.55
N VAL A 76 -4.76 14.03 -0.84
CA VAL A 76 -3.32 14.19 -0.55
C VAL A 76 -2.72 12.97 0.16
N VAL A 77 -3.50 12.29 1.02
CA VAL A 77 -3.07 11.06 1.73
C VAL A 77 -3.12 9.86 0.78
N ARG A 78 -4.12 9.79 -0.08
CA ARG A 78 -4.23 8.74 -1.11
C ARG A 78 -3.11 8.84 -2.14
N ASP A 79 -2.77 10.05 -2.57
CA ASP A 79 -1.64 10.31 -3.47
C ASP A 79 -0.32 9.93 -2.80
N ALA A 80 -0.17 10.20 -1.51
CA ALA A 80 1.01 9.78 -0.74
C ALA A 80 1.18 8.24 -0.68
N LEU A 81 0.09 7.47 -0.70
CA LEU A 81 0.18 6.00 -0.82
C LEU A 81 0.68 5.56 -2.19
N GLN A 82 0.36 6.30 -3.27
CA GLN A 82 0.88 6.04 -4.60
C GLN A 82 2.37 6.36 -4.68
N ASP A 83 2.79 7.51 -4.14
CA ASP A 83 4.21 7.88 -4.05
C ASP A 83 5.01 6.84 -3.24
N ALA A 84 4.43 6.38 -2.12
CA ALA A 84 5.03 5.33 -1.30
C ALA A 84 5.13 3.99 -2.05
N MET A 85 4.17 3.67 -2.93
CA MET A 85 4.20 2.45 -3.75
C MET A 85 5.36 2.49 -4.75
N GLU A 86 5.63 3.64 -5.34
CA GLU A 86 6.79 3.85 -6.21
C GLU A 86 8.10 3.72 -5.42
N ALA A 87 8.18 4.36 -4.25
CA ALA A 87 9.35 4.25 -3.38
C ALA A 87 9.58 2.80 -2.89
N ALA A 88 8.52 2.03 -2.65
CA ALA A 88 8.59 0.63 -2.21
C ALA A 88 9.18 -0.32 -3.27
N LEU A 89 9.30 0.09 -4.53
CA LEU A 89 10.05 -0.67 -5.54
C LEU A 89 11.51 -0.88 -5.13
N ALA A 90 12.09 0.01 -4.34
CA ALA A 90 13.43 -0.15 -3.79
C ALA A 90 13.54 -1.40 -2.87
N ASN A 91 12.44 -1.82 -2.25
CA ASN A 91 12.39 -3.00 -1.37
C ASN A 91 12.27 -4.32 -2.14
N VAL A 92 12.04 -4.26 -3.46
CA VAL A 92 12.01 -5.45 -4.33
C VAL A 92 13.46 -5.85 -4.63
N SER A 93 13.77 -7.12 -4.43
CA SER A 93 15.12 -7.64 -4.71
C SER A 93 15.46 -7.57 -6.19
N ALA A 94 16.69 -7.20 -6.49
CA ALA A 94 17.29 -7.48 -7.78
C ALA A 94 17.81 -8.92 -7.79
N PHE A 95 17.78 -9.55 -8.96
CA PHE A 95 18.29 -10.91 -9.15
C PHE A 95 19.47 -10.85 -10.11
N ASP A 96 20.51 -11.65 -9.83
CA ASP A 96 21.62 -11.81 -10.76
C ASP A 96 21.18 -12.68 -11.94
N GLY A 97 21.49 -12.20 -13.16
CA GLY A 97 21.21 -12.92 -14.38
C GLY A 97 19.81 -12.64 -14.97
N ARG A 98 19.41 -13.53 -15.88
CA ARG A 98 18.17 -13.40 -16.63
C ARG A 98 16.99 -13.96 -15.84
N VAL A 99 15.99 -13.11 -15.56
CA VAL A 99 14.75 -13.51 -14.87
C VAL A 99 13.62 -13.64 -15.88
N VAL A 100 12.85 -14.73 -15.82
CA VAL A 100 11.61 -14.91 -16.57
C VAL A 100 10.46 -14.89 -15.57
N VAL A 101 9.51 -13.97 -15.76
CA VAL A 101 8.33 -13.84 -14.90
C VAL A 101 7.13 -14.44 -15.59
N CYS A 102 6.52 -15.45 -14.97
CA CYS A 102 5.35 -16.18 -15.49
C CYS A 102 4.18 -16.02 -14.51
N PRO A 103 3.40 -14.92 -14.57
CA PRO A 103 2.24 -14.77 -13.70
C PRO A 103 1.16 -15.80 -14.05
N ASP A 104 0.59 -16.40 -13.02
CA ASP A 104 -0.62 -17.23 -13.16
C ASP A 104 -1.83 -16.33 -13.43
N VAL A 105 -2.60 -16.66 -14.47
CA VAL A 105 -3.80 -15.95 -14.90
C VAL A 105 -5.04 -16.84 -14.87
N SER A 106 -4.98 -18.00 -14.18
CA SER A 106 -6.11 -18.92 -14.04
C SER A 106 -7.30 -18.27 -13.34
N GLY A 107 -8.49 -18.84 -13.50
CA GLY A 107 -9.73 -18.31 -12.90
C GLY A 107 -9.69 -18.15 -11.38
N SER A 108 -8.95 -19.01 -10.67
CA SER A 108 -8.76 -18.92 -9.21
C SER A 108 -8.05 -17.64 -8.78
N MET A 109 -7.24 -17.04 -9.65
CA MET A 109 -6.55 -15.76 -9.38
C MET A 109 -7.49 -14.57 -9.29
N SER A 110 -8.77 -14.72 -9.62
CA SER A 110 -9.80 -13.70 -9.40
C SER A 110 -10.24 -13.60 -7.94
N SER A 111 -9.82 -14.51 -7.07
CA SER A 111 -10.13 -14.51 -5.64
C SER A 111 -9.51 -13.33 -4.92
N ALA A 112 -10.18 -12.86 -3.85
CA ALA A 112 -9.66 -11.80 -2.98
C ALA A 112 -8.40 -12.26 -2.23
N VAL A 113 -7.39 -11.40 -2.16
CA VAL A 113 -6.08 -11.70 -1.52
C VAL A 113 -6.22 -12.06 -0.04
N THR A 114 -7.14 -11.41 0.68
CA THR A 114 -7.33 -11.65 2.13
C THR A 114 -8.34 -12.75 2.44
N GLY A 115 -8.84 -13.46 1.42
CA GLY A 115 -9.92 -14.43 1.58
C GLY A 115 -11.27 -13.78 1.91
N HIS A 116 -12.29 -14.61 2.14
CA HIS A 116 -13.64 -14.12 2.40
C HIS A 116 -13.79 -13.79 3.89
N ARG A 117 -13.85 -12.50 4.22
CA ARG A 117 -14.01 -12.00 5.61
C ARG A 117 -15.22 -11.06 5.74
N GLY A 118 -16.31 -11.35 5.03
CA GLY A 118 -17.50 -10.51 5.00
C GLY A 118 -17.18 -9.07 4.52
N SER A 119 -17.56 -8.06 5.25
CA SER A 119 -17.31 -6.64 4.91
C SER A 119 -15.83 -6.25 4.93
N ALA A 120 -14.96 -7.08 5.50
CA ALA A 120 -13.51 -6.84 5.54
C ALA A 120 -12.75 -7.53 4.39
N THR A 121 -13.46 -8.11 3.42
CA THR A 121 -12.85 -8.73 2.25
C THR A 121 -12.09 -7.70 1.42
N SER A 122 -10.84 -8.00 1.05
CA SER A 122 -10.02 -7.11 0.24
C SER A 122 -10.64 -6.91 -1.15
N ALA A 123 -10.64 -5.66 -1.63
CA ALA A 123 -10.95 -5.33 -3.02
C ALA A 123 -9.80 -5.71 -3.98
N VAL A 124 -8.64 -6.13 -3.47
CA VAL A 124 -7.47 -6.56 -4.24
C VAL A 124 -7.58 -8.06 -4.49
N ARG A 125 -7.48 -8.46 -5.75
CA ARG A 125 -7.49 -9.86 -6.19
C ARG A 125 -6.07 -10.40 -6.27
N CYS A 126 -5.93 -11.72 -6.23
CA CYS A 126 -4.64 -12.39 -6.40
C CYS A 126 -3.96 -12.00 -7.72
N ILE A 127 -4.74 -11.86 -8.81
CA ILE A 127 -4.20 -11.43 -10.12
C ILE A 127 -3.66 -10.00 -10.08
N ASP A 128 -4.27 -9.09 -9.32
CA ASP A 128 -3.79 -7.71 -9.18
C ASP A 128 -2.42 -7.69 -8.49
N VAL A 129 -2.23 -8.54 -7.46
CA VAL A 129 -0.94 -8.72 -6.79
C VAL A 129 0.09 -9.35 -7.72
N ALA A 130 -0.28 -10.41 -8.43
CA ALA A 130 0.62 -11.09 -9.36
C ALA A 130 1.12 -10.13 -10.46
N ALA A 131 0.21 -9.32 -11.03
CA ALA A 131 0.56 -8.31 -12.04
C ALA A 131 1.51 -7.25 -11.48
N LEU A 132 1.23 -6.74 -10.27
CA LEU A 132 2.07 -5.72 -9.64
C LEU A 132 3.45 -6.26 -9.26
N VAL A 133 3.52 -7.48 -8.72
CA VAL A 133 4.80 -8.14 -8.39
C VAL A 133 5.60 -8.39 -9.67
N ALA A 134 4.96 -8.89 -10.73
CA ALA A 134 5.60 -9.09 -12.02
C ALA A 134 6.18 -7.79 -12.58
N ALA A 135 5.40 -6.70 -12.56
CA ALA A 135 5.85 -5.39 -13.01
C ALA A 135 7.02 -4.86 -12.17
N ALA A 136 6.96 -5.02 -10.84
CA ALA A 136 8.00 -4.58 -9.92
C ALA A 136 9.32 -5.35 -10.15
N VAL A 137 9.25 -6.67 -10.33
CA VAL A 137 10.41 -7.51 -10.62
C VAL A 137 11.03 -7.15 -11.97
N LEU A 138 10.22 -6.99 -13.02
CA LEU A 138 10.70 -6.60 -14.35
C LEU A 138 11.35 -5.22 -14.35
N ARG A 139 10.77 -4.27 -13.63
CA ARG A 139 11.31 -2.91 -13.52
C ARG A 139 12.65 -2.89 -12.77
N LYS A 140 12.80 -3.74 -11.75
CA LYS A 140 14.05 -3.87 -11.00
C LYS A 140 15.12 -4.65 -11.74
N ASN A 141 14.72 -5.48 -12.71
CA ASN A 141 15.60 -6.36 -13.49
C ASN A 141 15.41 -6.10 -14.99
N PRO A 142 15.95 -5.01 -15.54
CA PRO A 142 15.66 -4.57 -16.93
C PRO A 142 16.12 -5.55 -18.01
N ALA A 143 17.07 -6.46 -17.71
CA ALA A 143 17.47 -7.54 -18.60
C ALA A 143 16.46 -8.69 -18.67
N SER A 144 15.39 -8.65 -17.88
CA SER A 144 14.37 -9.68 -17.77
C SER A 144 13.30 -9.57 -18.86
N ARG A 145 12.72 -10.69 -19.24
CA ARG A 145 11.58 -10.74 -20.19
C ARG A 145 10.35 -11.32 -19.51
N SER A 146 9.20 -10.71 -19.77
CA SER A 146 7.91 -11.33 -19.49
C SER A 146 7.62 -12.34 -20.61
N SER A 147 7.43 -13.61 -20.29
CA SER A 147 6.86 -14.57 -21.23
C SER A 147 5.36 -14.72 -20.92
N LYS A 148 4.52 -14.26 -21.82
CA LYS A 148 3.12 -14.71 -21.88
C LYS A 148 3.15 -16.10 -22.51
N ARG A 149 2.81 -17.13 -21.75
CA ARG A 149 2.34 -18.39 -22.32
C ARG A 149 0.81 -18.36 -22.28
N TRP A 150 0.26 -18.55 -23.44
CA TRP A 150 -1.17 -18.79 -23.68
C TRP A 150 -1.49 -20.25 -23.36
#